data_f1ad7118528ac5ad6829da2909b1f6c1
#
_entry.id   f1ad7118528ac5ad6829da2909b1f6c1
#
_cell.length_a   1.000
_cell.length_b   1.000
_cell.length_c   1.000
_cell.angle_alpha   90.00
_cell.angle_beta   90.00
_cell.angle_gamma   90.00
#
_symmetry.space_group_name_H-M   'P 1'
#
loop_
_entity.id
_entity.type
_entity.pdbx_description
1 polymer ?
#
loop_
_entity_poly.entity_id
_entity_poly.type
_entity_poly.pdbx_seq_one_letter_code
_entity_poly.pdbx_strand_id
1 'polypeptide(L)'
;MTYTYSFRPVRPEEGDQIAFIEQVCFSPATALSPETMRARAAELPDMFLAAIAHPEVPSGMPAGLGSVPAMRRDNDSVQQPDGRQDACTDGKSSSASGMKAASPDDAHDQIAGYITMMMTDEEHFRDAFFEDPSLHQPNGANVMLLGLEVLPSFRHQGLAAELLNRTIRQAEKEGRRKLVLTCRDDKIAMYEKFGFQLCGISKSTLGGVTWYEMEHRLQK
;
A
#
# COMPACT_ATOMS: atom_id res chain seq x y z
N MET A 1 -3.58 -12.41 -16.75
CA MET A 1 -2.16 -12.49 -16.33
C MET A 1 -2.10 -13.26 -15.05
N THR A 2 -1.16 -14.18 -14.93
CA THR A 2 -0.88 -14.94 -13.70
C THR A 2 0.27 -14.26 -12.99
N TYR A 3 0.25 -14.28 -11.65
CA TYR A 3 1.27 -13.65 -10.82
C TYR A 3 1.80 -14.65 -9.80
N THR A 4 3.09 -14.59 -9.53
CA THR A 4 3.68 -15.11 -8.31
C THR A 4 3.86 -13.97 -7.30
N TYR A 5 3.98 -14.29 -6.02
CA TYR A 5 4.03 -13.29 -4.95
C TYR A 5 5.22 -13.50 -4.04
N SER A 6 5.92 -12.41 -3.74
CA SER A 6 6.88 -12.37 -2.63
C SER A 6 6.43 -11.37 -1.56
N PHE A 7 7.01 -11.48 -0.36
CA PHE A 7 6.62 -10.65 0.78
C PHE A 7 7.88 -10.09 1.42
N ARG A 8 7.91 -8.77 1.60
CA ARG A 8 9.04 -8.04 2.18
C ARG A 8 8.60 -6.71 2.78
N PRO A 9 9.41 -6.06 3.63
CA PRO A 9 9.21 -4.67 3.97
C PRO A 9 9.16 -3.80 2.70
N VAL A 10 8.48 -2.66 2.77
CA VAL A 10 8.52 -1.67 1.69
C VAL A 10 9.90 -1.05 1.59
N ARG A 11 10.21 -0.47 0.43
CA ARG A 11 11.41 0.34 0.25
C ARG A 11 11.04 1.82 0.37
N PRO A 12 11.95 2.69 0.84
CA PRO A 12 11.67 4.12 0.95
C PRO A 12 11.16 4.77 -0.34
N GLU A 13 11.67 4.34 -1.50
CA GLU A 13 11.26 4.83 -2.81
C GLU A 13 9.87 4.36 -3.27
N GLU A 14 9.26 3.41 -2.58
CA GLU A 14 7.92 2.87 -2.90
C GLU A 14 6.77 3.66 -2.24
N GLY A 15 7.08 4.76 -1.57
CA GLY A 15 6.11 5.59 -0.86
C GLY A 15 4.93 6.07 -1.73
N ASP A 16 5.15 6.34 -3.02
CA ASP A 16 4.07 6.70 -3.95
C ASP A 16 3.11 5.54 -4.22
N GLN A 17 3.61 4.30 -4.30
CA GLN A 17 2.75 3.12 -4.48
C GLN A 17 1.93 2.86 -3.22
N ILE A 18 2.53 2.98 -2.04
CA ILE A 18 1.83 2.85 -0.75
C ILE A 18 0.73 3.90 -0.62
N ALA A 19 1.04 5.17 -0.90
CA ALA A 19 0.07 6.25 -0.88
C ALA A 19 -1.08 6.03 -1.87
N PHE A 20 -0.79 5.53 -3.07
CA PHE A 20 -1.82 5.18 -4.06
C PHE A 20 -2.75 4.06 -3.56
N ILE A 21 -2.19 2.99 -3.01
CA ILE A 21 -2.96 1.85 -2.49
C ILE A 21 -3.90 2.29 -1.36
N GLU A 22 -3.42 3.15 -0.45
CA GLU A 22 -4.22 3.75 0.62
C GLU A 22 -5.45 4.46 0.05
N GLN A 23 -5.26 5.37 -0.92
CA GLN A 23 -6.34 6.13 -1.54
C GLN A 23 -7.34 5.27 -2.33
N VAL A 24 -6.90 4.14 -2.87
CA VAL A 24 -7.77 3.19 -3.60
C VAL A 24 -8.56 2.30 -2.65
N CYS A 25 -7.98 1.94 -1.52
CA CYS A 25 -8.56 0.92 -0.62
C CYS A 25 -9.45 1.50 0.48
N PHE A 26 -9.19 2.74 0.91
CA PHE A 26 -9.96 3.42 1.93
C PHE A 26 -10.86 4.53 1.36
N SER A 27 -11.90 4.87 2.11
CA SER A 27 -12.71 6.05 1.80
C SER A 27 -11.93 7.33 2.12
N PRO A 28 -12.24 8.47 1.48
CA PRO A 28 -11.58 9.75 1.78
C PRO A 28 -11.69 10.17 3.27
N ALA A 29 -12.69 9.67 3.99
CA ALA A 29 -12.88 9.97 5.41
C ALA A 29 -11.97 9.15 6.35
N THR A 30 -11.38 8.07 5.85
CA THR A 30 -10.57 7.14 6.65
C THR A 30 -9.16 6.92 6.10
N ALA A 31 -8.92 7.29 4.84
CA ALA A 31 -7.59 7.20 4.24
C ALA A 31 -6.64 8.23 4.87
N LEU A 32 -5.42 7.80 5.16
CA LEU A 32 -4.34 8.72 5.53
C LEU A 32 -3.91 9.56 4.32
N SER A 33 -3.35 10.74 4.57
CA SER A 33 -2.90 11.59 3.47
C SER A 33 -1.75 10.93 2.68
N PRO A 34 -1.64 11.20 1.37
CA PRO A 34 -0.50 10.70 0.59
C PRO A 34 0.85 11.11 1.16
N GLU A 35 0.95 12.32 1.72
CA GLU A 35 2.15 12.84 2.36
C GLU A 35 2.52 12.01 3.59
N THR A 36 1.54 11.71 4.45
CA THR A 36 1.73 10.86 5.63
C THR A 36 2.22 9.47 5.24
N MET A 37 1.62 8.86 4.21
CA MET A 37 2.00 7.51 3.77
C MET A 37 3.40 7.47 3.18
N ARG A 38 3.80 8.50 2.39
CA ARG A 38 5.17 8.62 1.86
C ARG A 38 6.19 8.79 2.98
N ALA A 39 5.92 9.69 3.94
CA ALA A 39 6.79 9.92 5.07
C ALA A 39 7.01 8.64 5.89
N ARG A 40 5.94 7.90 6.20
CA ARG A 40 6.03 6.62 6.91
C ARG A 40 6.83 5.57 6.15
N ALA A 41 6.59 5.42 4.86
CA ALA A 41 7.34 4.47 4.03
C ALA A 41 8.84 4.81 3.97
N ALA A 42 9.18 6.10 4.00
CA ALA A 42 10.56 6.57 3.99
C ALA A 42 11.26 6.44 5.35
N GLU A 43 10.57 6.78 6.43
CA GLU A 43 11.15 6.86 7.78
C GLU A 43 11.09 5.53 8.53
N LEU A 44 10.03 4.76 8.33
CA LEU A 44 9.72 3.54 9.06
C LEU A 44 9.28 2.40 8.12
N PRO A 45 10.11 2.00 7.14
CA PRO A 45 9.74 0.98 6.16
C PRO A 45 9.39 -0.37 6.79
N ASP A 46 9.98 -0.69 7.95
CA ASP A 46 9.73 -1.92 8.70
C ASP A 46 8.32 -1.97 9.34
N MET A 47 7.61 -0.84 9.39
CA MET A 47 6.19 -0.83 9.77
C MET A 47 5.28 -1.44 8.69
N PHE A 48 5.81 -1.75 7.50
CA PHE A 48 5.03 -2.28 6.39
C PHE A 48 5.55 -3.66 5.99
N LEU A 49 4.63 -4.60 5.80
CA LEU A 49 4.89 -5.83 5.08
C LEU A 49 4.10 -5.80 3.78
N ALA A 50 4.78 -5.77 2.64
CA ALA A 50 4.16 -5.70 1.33
C ALA A 50 4.12 -7.06 0.63
N ALA A 51 3.05 -7.30 -0.11
CA ALA A 51 2.94 -8.37 -1.09
C ALA A 51 3.32 -7.80 -2.47
N ILE A 52 4.38 -8.34 -3.06
CA ILE A 52 4.89 -7.93 -4.37
C ILE A 52 4.40 -8.92 -5.41
N ALA A 53 3.67 -8.44 -6.39
CA ALA A 53 3.22 -9.22 -7.53
C ALA A 53 4.30 -9.23 -8.63
N HIS A 54 4.73 -10.41 -9.02
CA HIS A 54 5.66 -10.67 -10.12
C HIS A 54 4.86 -11.27 -11.28
N PRO A 55 4.72 -10.58 -12.41
CA PRO A 55 4.00 -11.13 -13.56
C PRO A 55 4.73 -12.36 -14.11
N GLU A 56 3.99 -13.43 -14.33
CA GLU A 56 4.54 -14.60 -15.01
C GLU A 56 4.66 -14.30 -16.51
N VAL A 57 5.90 -14.25 -17.01
CA VAL A 57 6.15 -14.22 -18.44
C VAL A 57 5.78 -15.59 -19.02
N PRO A 58 4.87 -15.71 -19.98
CA PRO A 58 4.56 -17.00 -20.59
C PRO A 58 5.83 -17.64 -21.14
N SER A 59 6.15 -18.85 -20.68
CA SER A 59 7.28 -19.64 -21.17
C SER A 59 6.99 -20.03 -22.64
N GLY A 60 7.39 -19.18 -23.59
CA GLY A 60 7.13 -19.45 -25.02
C GLY A 60 7.47 -18.35 -26.00
N MET A 61 7.89 -17.17 -25.55
CA MET A 61 8.49 -16.23 -26.50
C MET A 61 9.98 -16.54 -26.67
N PRO A 62 10.46 -16.82 -27.90
CA PRO A 62 11.89 -16.97 -28.14
C PRO A 62 12.60 -15.65 -27.81
N ALA A 63 13.58 -15.72 -26.94
CA ALA A 63 14.56 -14.65 -26.75
C ALA A 63 15.28 -14.46 -28.10
N GLY A 64 14.91 -13.44 -28.84
CA GLY A 64 15.60 -13.12 -30.08
C GLY A 64 14.68 -12.58 -31.19
N LEU A 65 14.30 -11.32 -31.06
CA LEU A 65 14.23 -10.45 -32.23
C LEU A 65 14.71 -9.08 -31.80
N GLY A 66 15.97 -9.01 -31.83
CA GLY A 66 16.94 -8.03 -31.76
C GLY A 66 16.65 -6.74 -32.50
N SER A 67 17.41 -5.79 -32.19
CA SER A 67 17.86 -4.65 -32.96
C SER A 67 17.07 -4.34 -34.23
N VAL A 68 16.14 -3.42 -34.10
CA VAL A 68 15.61 -2.65 -35.25
C VAL A 68 16.80 -1.80 -35.78
N PRO A 69 17.17 -1.90 -37.05
CA PRO A 69 18.21 -1.05 -37.58
C PRO A 69 17.75 0.40 -37.61
N ALA A 70 18.63 1.28 -37.13
CA ALA A 70 18.43 2.71 -37.15
C ALA A 70 18.10 3.19 -38.57
N MET A 71 16.87 3.60 -38.81
CA MET A 71 16.50 4.34 -40.01
C MET A 71 17.17 5.72 -39.96
N ARG A 72 18.01 5.97 -40.96
CA ARG A 72 18.61 7.28 -41.24
C ARG A 72 17.50 8.30 -41.44
N ARG A 73 17.60 9.40 -40.73
CA ARG A 73 16.81 10.61 -41.01
C ARG A 73 17.43 11.29 -42.21
N ASP A 74 16.78 11.24 -43.33
CA ASP A 74 17.06 12.17 -44.43
C ASP A 74 16.34 13.48 -44.13
N ASN A 75 17.16 14.51 -44.20
CA ASN A 75 16.86 15.91 -43.96
C ASN A 75 16.28 16.47 -45.26
N ASP A 76 15.02 16.90 -45.28
CA ASP A 76 14.58 17.82 -46.33
C ASP A 76 13.71 18.93 -45.76
N SER A 77 14.20 20.11 -46.05
CA SER A 77 13.77 21.43 -45.71
C SER A 77 12.47 21.77 -46.45
N VAL A 78 11.45 22.34 -45.77
CA VAL A 78 10.53 23.33 -46.42
C VAL A 78 10.04 24.35 -45.40
N GLN A 79 10.13 25.57 -45.84
CA GLN A 79 9.90 26.91 -45.34
C GLN A 79 8.56 27.15 -44.61
N GLN A 80 8.62 28.07 -43.61
CA GLN A 80 7.50 28.84 -43.08
C GLN A 80 6.95 29.84 -44.12
N PRO A 81 5.71 30.32 -43.91
CA PRO A 81 5.56 31.75 -43.76
C PRO A 81 4.67 32.23 -42.57
N ASP A 82 5.05 33.41 -42.19
CA ASP A 82 4.55 34.38 -41.22
C ASP A 82 3.04 34.53 -40.98
N GLY A 83 2.73 34.92 -39.73
CA GLY A 83 1.75 35.97 -39.58
C GLY A 83 0.79 35.95 -38.42
N ARG A 84 1.12 36.76 -37.40
CA ARG A 84 0.24 37.61 -36.56
C ARG A 84 -0.24 37.11 -35.21
N GLN A 85 0.16 37.94 -34.27
CA GLN A 85 -0.23 38.17 -32.89
C GLN A 85 -1.75 38.30 -32.71
N ASP A 86 -2.25 37.82 -31.58
CA ASP A 86 -2.98 38.71 -30.64
C ASP A 86 -3.11 38.04 -29.25
N ALA A 87 -3.19 38.90 -28.25
CA ALA A 87 -2.90 38.71 -26.85
C ALA A 87 -4.09 38.27 -25.96
N CYS A 88 -3.74 37.91 -24.71
CA CYS A 88 -4.54 37.90 -23.46
C CYS A 88 -5.51 36.70 -23.28
N THR A 89 -5.41 35.94 -22.24
CA THR A 89 -5.65 36.22 -20.82
C THR A 89 -5.37 35.00 -19.95
N ASP A 90 -5.06 35.27 -18.70
CA ASP A 90 -4.75 34.39 -17.57
C ASP A 90 -5.70 33.21 -17.36
N GLY A 91 -5.10 32.03 -17.14
CA GLY A 91 -5.79 30.88 -16.63
C GLY A 91 -4.78 29.91 -15.97
N LYS A 92 -4.55 30.05 -14.66
CA LYS A 92 -3.83 29.09 -13.86
C LYS A 92 -4.50 27.72 -13.97
N SER A 93 -3.94 26.80 -14.72
CA SER A 93 -4.23 25.39 -14.61
C SER A 93 -3.09 24.73 -13.86
N SER A 94 -3.33 24.38 -12.61
CA SER A 94 -2.53 23.47 -11.84
C SER A 94 -2.54 22.10 -12.55
N SER A 95 -1.42 21.73 -13.13
CA SER A 95 -1.20 20.39 -13.68
C SER A 95 -1.15 19.38 -12.53
N ALA A 96 -2.28 18.75 -12.26
CA ALA A 96 -2.29 17.48 -11.57
C ALA A 96 -1.55 16.48 -12.50
N SER A 97 -0.33 16.13 -12.09
CA SER A 97 0.44 15.06 -12.74
C SER A 97 -0.31 13.76 -12.46
N GLY A 98 -1.21 13.37 -13.37
CA GLY A 98 -1.94 12.12 -13.31
C GLY A 98 -0.98 10.96 -13.42
N MET A 99 -0.80 10.21 -12.34
CA MET A 99 -0.21 8.89 -12.42
C MET A 99 -1.13 8.05 -13.31
N LYS A 100 -0.67 7.81 -14.52
CA LYS A 100 -1.31 6.92 -15.48
C LYS A 100 -1.34 5.53 -14.86
N ALA A 101 -2.52 4.92 -14.77
CA ALA A 101 -2.60 3.50 -14.47
C ALA A 101 -1.65 2.75 -15.42
N ALA A 102 -0.77 1.92 -14.86
CA ALA A 102 0.19 1.16 -15.66
C ALA A 102 -0.54 0.37 -16.74
N SER A 103 -0.09 0.52 -17.98
CA SER A 103 -0.62 -0.25 -19.09
C SER A 103 -0.30 -1.73 -18.87
N PRO A 104 -1.12 -2.69 -19.40
CA PRO A 104 -0.89 -4.13 -19.24
C PRO A 104 0.43 -4.65 -19.81
N ASP A 105 1.16 -3.81 -20.55
CA ASP A 105 2.42 -4.17 -21.22
C ASP A 105 3.68 -3.86 -20.40
N ASP A 106 3.56 -3.14 -19.28
CA ASP A 106 4.69 -2.92 -18.37
C ASP A 106 4.73 -4.04 -17.34
N ALA A 107 5.34 -5.16 -17.70
CA ALA A 107 5.55 -6.31 -16.83
C ALA A 107 6.62 -6.01 -15.76
N HIS A 108 6.31 -5.07 -14.85
CA HIS A 108 7.15 -4.73 -13.71
C HIS A 108 6.53 -5.24 -12.41
N ASP A 109 7.40 -5.61 -11.47
CA ASP A 109 7.01 -5.90 -10.09
C ASP A 109 6.22 -4.74 -9.52
N GLN A 110 5.08 -5.03 -8.89
CA GLN A 110 4.23 -4.01 -8.26
C GLN A 110 3.76 -4.44 -6.88
N ILE A 111 3.52 -3.49 -6.00
CA ILE A 111 2.89 -3.79 -4.71
C ILE A 111 1.41 -4.10 -4.95
N ALA A 112 1.01 -5.34 -4.65
CA ALA A 112 -0.37 -5.80 -4.77
C ALA A 112 -1.22 -5.43 -3.55
N GLY A 113 -0.57 -5.25 -2.40
CA GLY A 113 -1.17 -4.90 -1.13
C GLY A 113 -0.13 -4.89 -0.03
N TYR A 114 -0.52 -4.42 1.16
CA TYR A 114 0.36 -4.40 2.32
C TYR A 114 -0.44 -4.51 3.62
N ILE A 115 0.27 -4.79 4.70
CA ILE A 115 -0.20 -4.59 6.07
C ILE A 115 0.73 -3.57 6.72
N THR A 116 0.16 -2.58 7.41
CA THR A 116 0.95 -1.62 8.19
C THR A 116 0.70 -1.80 9.67
N MET A 117 1.75 -1.67 10.47
CA MET A 117 1.74 -1.99 11.87
C MET A 117 2.63 -1.03 12.68
N MET A 118 2.39 -0.97 13.97
CA MET A 118 3.22 -0.24 14.92
C MET A 118 3.44 -1.10 16.16
N MET A 119 4.66 -1.18 16.65
CA MET A 119 4.99 -1.84 17.92
C MET A 119 4.87 -0.82 19.05
N THR A 120 4.34 -1.24 20.21
CA THR A 120 4.17 -0.38 21.38
C THR A 120 3.94 -1.22 22.64
N ASP A 121 4.13 -0.62 23.81
CA ASP A 121 3.72 -1.23 25.09
C ASP A 121 2.26 -0.92 25.46
N GLU A 122 1.57 -0.08 24.70
CA GLU A 122 0.16 0.23 24.96
C GLU A 122 -0.72 -1.00 24.76
N GLU A 123 -1.77 -1.10 25.59
CA GLU A 123 -2.64 -2.28 25.62
C GLU A 123 -3.83 -2.17 24.65
N HIS A 124 -4.23 -0.95 24.29
CA HIS A 124 -5.43 -0.67 23.51
C HIS A 124 -5.10 0.18 22.30
N PHE A 125 -5.91 0.02 21.25
CA PHE A 125 -5.80 0.83 20.05
C PHE A 125 -6.27 2.27 20.30
N ARG A 126 -5.60 3.24 19.66
CA ARG A 126 -6.01 4.65 19.65
C ARG A 126 -5.65 5.35 18.36
N ASP A 127 -6.43 6.36 18.00
CA ASP A 127 -6.30 7.07 16.71
C ASP A 127 -4.94 7.77 16.54
N ALA A 128 -4.29 8.16 17.64
CA ALA A 128 -2.96 8.76 17.59
C ALA A 128 -1.89 7.91 16.87
N PHE A 129 -2.07 6.58 16.79
CA PHE A 129 -1.19 5.72 16.03
C PHE A 129 -1.26 5.97 14.52
N PHE A 130 -2.36 6.53 14.03
CA PHE A 130 -2.49 6.95 12.64
C PHE A 130 -1.79 8.29 12.35
N GLU A 131 -1.56 9.12 13.38
CA GLU A 131 -1.09 10.49 13.23
C GLU A 131 0.38 10.65 13.58
N ASP A 132 0.84 9.95 14.62
CA ASP A 132 2.16 10.13 15.21
C ASP A 132 3.05 8.88 15.09
N PRO A 133 3.94 8.81 14.08
CA PRO A 133 4.86 7.70 13.92
C PRO A 133 5.92 7.61 15.06
N SER A 134 6.13 8.67 15.85
CA SER A 134 7.06 8.65 16.98
C SER A 134 6.61 7.74 18.12
N LEU A 135 5.34 7.34 18.13
CA LEU A 135 4.79 6.35 19.06
C LEU A 135 5.27 4.92 18.78
N HIS A 136 5.95 4.72 17.65
CA HIS A 136 6.55 3.44 17.32
C HIS A 136 7.71 3.11 18.26
N GLN A 137 7.58 1.99 18.95
CA GLN A 137 8.59 1.44 19.87
C GLN A 137 9.06 0.10 19.31
N PRO A 138 10.21 0.02 18.61
CA PRO A 138 10.67 -1.22 17.96
C PRO A 138 10.68 -2.46 18.85
N ASN A 139 10.88 -2.27 20.17
CA ASN A 139 10.89 -3.34 21.18
C ASN A 139 9.55 -3.44 21.95
N GLY A 140 8.52 -2.70 21.57
CA GLY A 140 7.21 -2.72 22.24
C GLY A 140 6.60 -4.12 22.27
N ALA A 141 5.95 -4.46 23.35
CA ALA A 141 5.45 -5.82 23.58
C ALA A 141 4.24 -6.20 22.71
N ASN A 142 3.51 -5.21 22.19
CA ASN A 142 2.29 -5.41 21.41
C ASN A 142 2.47 -4.89 19.98
N VAL A 143 1.70 -5.44 19.04
CA VAL A 143 1.65 -4.99 17.65
C VAL A 143 0.27 -4.41 17.38
N MET A 144 0.19 -3.12 17.03
CA MET A 144 -1.02 -2.45 16.57
C MET A 144 -1.07 -2.56 15.04
N LEU A 145 -2.08 -3.23 14.51
CA LEU A 145 -2.30 -3.30 13.07
C LEU A 145 -3.09 -2.07 12.64
N LEU A 146 -2.47 -1.22 11.86
CA LEU A 146 -3.04 0.07 11.44
C LEU A 146 -3.85 -0.06 10.17
N GLY A 147 -3.47 -0.96 9.27
CA GLY A 147 -4.18 -1.18 8.02
C GLY A 147 -3.82 -2.52 7.37
N LEU A 148 -4.72 -3.03 6.53
CA LEU A 148 -4.54 -4.24 5.72
C LEU A 148 -5.24 -4.02 4.38
N GLU A 149 -4.47 -3.72 3.36
CA GLU A 149 -4.94 -3.31 2.05
C GLU A 149 -4.49 -4.27 0.96
N VAL A 150 -5.41 -4.58 0.06
CA VAL A 150 -5.12 -5.29 -1.20
C VAL A 150 -5.84 -4.57 -2.32
N LEU A 151 -5.08 -4.19 -3.36
CA LEU A 151 -5.63 -3.56 -4.54
C LEU A 151 -6.77 -4.41 -5.14
N PRO A 152 -7.85 -3.78 -5.64
CA PRO A 152 -9.02 -4.50 -6.17
C PRO A 152 -8.67 -5.60 -7.19
N SER A 153 -7.69 -5.36 -8.06
CA SER A 153 -7.21 -6.29 -9.09
C SER A 153 -6.54 -7.56 -8.53
N PHE A 154 -6.09 -7.53 -7.27
CA PHE A 154 -5.39 -8.64 -6.60
C PHE A 154 -6.21 -9.26 -5.46
N ARG A 155 -7.45 -8.82 -5.27
CA ARG A 155 -8.35 -9.41 -4.24
C ARG A 155 -8.74 -10.84 -4.61
N HIS A 156 -9.26 -11.56 -3.61
CA HIS A 156 -9.73 -12.94 -3.73
C HIS A 156 -8.66 -13.98 -4.10
N GLN A 157 -7.37 -13.60 -3.96
CA GLN A 157 -6.21 -14.48 -4.20
C GLN A 157 -5.50 -14.88 -2.91
N GLY A 158 -6.11 -14.62 -1.75
CA GLY A 158 -5.56 -15.01 -0.45
C GLY A 158 -4.49 -14.06 0.11
N LEU A 159 -4.15 -12.95 -0.57
CA LEU A 159 -3.05 -12.07 -0.15
C LEU A 159 -3.25 -11.45 1.23
N ALA A 160 -4.47 -10.97 1.55
CA ALA A 160 -4.76 -10.43 2.87
C ALA A 160 -4.54 -11.46 3.99
N ALA A 161 -4.95 -12.71 3.73
CA ALA A 161 -4.74 -13.82 4.67
C ALA A 161 -3.25 -14.13 4.85
N GLU A 162 -2.49 -14.16 3.77
CA GLU A 162 -1.05 -14.44 3.83
C GLU A 162 -0.27 -13.30 4.53
N LEU A 163 -0.60 -12.03 4.23
CA LEU A 163 -0.03 -10.86 4.93
C LEU A 163 -0.28 -10.96 6.44
N LEU A 164 -1.53 -11.21 6.84
CA LEU A 164 -1.90 -11.30 8.26
C LEU A 164 -1.21 -12.50 8.95
N ASN A 165 -1.20 -13.67 8.31
CA ASN A 165 -0.51 -14.86 8.85
C ASN A 165 1.00 -14.64 9.00
N ARG A 166 1.65 -13.96 8.05
CA ARG A 166 3.08 -13.63 8.16
C ARG A 166 3.35 -12.69 9.32
N THR A 167 2.50 -11.68 9.49
CA THR A 167 2.60 -10.72 10.59
C THR A 167 2.43 -11.41 11.94
N ILE A 168 1.44 -12.31 12.08
CA ILE A 168 1.25 -13.10 13.31
C ILE A 168 2.50 -13.95 13.60
N ARG A 169 2.97 -14.74 12.62
CA ARG A 169 4.18 -15.57 12.79
C ARG A 169 5.43 -14.76 13.13
N GLN A 170 5.57 -13.58 12.56
CA GLN A 170 6.70 -12.68 12.88
C GLN A 170 6.60 -12.16 14.31
N ALA A 171 5.41 -11.73 14.74
CA ALA A 171 5.17 -11.29 16.11
C ALA A 171 5.42 -12.39 17.14
N GLU A 172 5.03 -13.64 16.85
CA GLU A 172 5.32 -14.82 17.67
C GLU A 172 6.83 -15.06 17.78
N LYS A 173 7.55 -15.05 16.65
CA LYS A 173 8.99 -15.23 16.59
C LYS A 173 9.75 -14.17 17.38
N GLU A 174 9.24 -12.94 17.39
CA GLU A 174 9.80 -11.82 18.15
C GLU A 174 9.41 -11.83 19.64
N GLY A 175 8.57 -12.76 20.07
CA GLY A 175 8.12 -12.87 21.47
C GLY A 175 7.17 -11.76 21.89
N ARG A 176 6.43 -11.18 20.96
CA ARG A 176 5.38 -10.19 21.25
C ARG A 176 4.26 -10.83 22.07
N ARG A 177 3.47 -10.03 22.78
CA ARG A 177 2.38 -10.53 23.63
C ARG A 177 1.06 -10.70 22.86
N LYS A 178 0.73 -9.73 22.03
CA LYS A 178 -0.51 -9.74 21.24
C LYS A 178 -0.43 -8.82 20.03
N LEU A 179 -1.35 -9.08 19.09
CA LEU A 179 -1.71 -8.13 18.04
C LEU A 179 -3.07 -7.52 18.39
N VAL A 180 -3.22 -6.23 18.11
CA VAL A 180 -4.47 -5.48 18.33
C VAL A 180 -4.81 -4.73 17.05
N LEU A 181 -6.09 -4.69 16.71
CA LEU A 181 -6.60 -3.93 15.56
C LEU A 181 -7.94 -3.31 15.89
N THR A 182 -8.36 -2.36 15.04
CA THR A 182 -9.76 -1.94 14.98
C THR A 182 -10.34 -2.27 13.61
N CYS A 183 -11.59 -2.71 13.57
CA CYS A 183 -12.27 -3.01 12.33
C CYS A 183 -13.75 -2.62 12.40
N ARG A 184 -14.40 -2.62 11.25
CA ARG A 184 -15.86 -2.49 11.14
C ARG A 184 -16.52 -3.82 11.45
N ASP A 185 -17.80 -3.78 11.81
CA ASP A 185 -18.61 -4.95 12.15
C ASP A 185 -18.59 -6.03 11.06
N ASP A 186 -18.62 -5.65 9.79
CA ASP A 186 -18.58 -6.55 8.63
C ASP A 186 -17.26 -7.32 8.49
N LYS A 187 -16.22 -6.95 9.24
CA LYS A 187 -14.90 -7.58 9.22
C LYS A 187 -14.60 -8.48 10.43
N ILE A 188 -15.40 -8.41 11.48
CA ILE A 188 -15.19 -9.19 12.72
C ILE A 188 -15.04 -10.69 12.39
N ALA A 189 -16.02 -11.28 11.69
CA ALA A 189 -15.99 -12.69 11.34
C ALA A 189 -14.81 -13.10 10.44
N MET A 190 -14.23 -12.16 9.71
CA MET A 190 -12.99 -12.40 8.94
C MET A 190 -11.80 -12.53 9.90
N TYR A 191 -11.62 -11.60 10.84
CA TYR A 191 -10.48 -11.62 11.77
C TYR A 191 -10.57 -12.75 12.78
N GLU A 192 -11.79 -13.17 13.20
CA GLU A 192 -11.98 -14.35 14.06
C GLU A 192 -11.36 -15.62 13.46
N LYS A 193 -11.38 -15.79 12.13
CA LYS A 193 -10.74 -16.94 11.45
C LYS A 193 -9.23 -16.99 11.63
N PHE A 194 -8.62 -15.86 12.00
CA PHE A 194 -7.19 -15.73 12.31
C PHE A 194 -6.91 -15.72 13.81
N GLY A 195 -7.89 -16.09 14.63
CA GLY A 195 -7.74 -16.19 16.08
C GLY A 195 -7.87 -14.87 16.83
N PHE A 196 -8.31 -13.81 16.17
CA PHE A 196 -8.66 -12.56 16.87
C PHE A 196 -9.95 -12.73 17.65
N GLN A 197 -10.01 -12.13 18.82
CA GLN A 197 -11.17 -12.10 19.69
C GLN A 197 -11.71 -10.68 19.79
N LEU A 198 -13.02 -10.52 19.75
CA LEU A 198 -13.69 -9.24 19.89
C LEU A 198 -13.55 -8.73 21.33
N CYS A 199 -12.98 -7.55 21.52
CA CYS A 199 -12.86 -6.88 22.82
C CYS A 199 -14.02 -5.91 23.11
N GLY A 200 -14.77 -5.52 22.08
CA GLY A 200 -15.90 -4.59 22.18
C GLY A 200 -15.74 -3.38 21.25
N ILE A 201 -16.53 -2.33 21.54
CA ILE A 201 -16.46 -1.08 20.78
C ILE A 201 -15.14 -0.38 21.09
N SER A 202 -14.40 -0.03 20.03
CA SER A 202 -13.15 0.73 20.12
C SER A 202 -13.41 2.19 20.51
N LYS A 203 -12.40 2.84 21.07
CA LYS A 203 -12.39 4.29 21.32
C LYS A 203 -12.06 5.09 20.04
N SER A 204 -11.72 4.44 18.93
CA SER A 204 -11.45 5.11 17.67
C SER A 204 -12.69 5.84 17.16
N THR A 205 -12.48 7.07 16.70
CA THR A 205 -13.50 7.95 16.10
C THR A 205 -13.22 8.21 14.61
N LEU A 206 -12.24 7.54 14.05
CA LEU A 206 -11.79 7.75 12.68
C LEU A 206 -12.95 7.63 11.69
N GLY A 207 -13.11 8.65 10.84
CA GLY A 207 -14.16 8.70 9.81
C GLY A 207 -15.59 8.76 10.34
N GLY A 208 -15.80 8.96 11.65
CA GLY A 208 -17.12 9.10 12.27
C GLY A 208 -17.97 7.82 12.24
N VAL A 209 -17.34 6.65 12.12
CA VAL A 209 -18.01 5.34 12.10
C VAL A 209 -17.69 4.55 13.38
N THR A 210 -18.52 3.55 13.69
CA THR A 210 -18.25 2.66 14.82
C THR A 210 -17.16 1.68 14.46
N TRP A 211 -16.13 1.63 15.29
CA TRP A 211 -15.02 0.67 15.23
C TRP A 211 -15.12 -0.33 16.37
N TYR A 212 -14.66 -1.54 16.12
CA TYR A 212 -14.57 -2.63 17.07
C TYR A 212 -13.11 -3.01 17.29
N GLU A 213 -12.68 -3.05 18.56
CA GLU A 213 -11.34 -3.50 18.90
C GLU A 213 -11.31 -5.03 18.97
N MET A 214 -10.29 -5.61 18.36
CA MET A 214 -10.02 -7.04 18.40
C MET A 214 -8.57 -7.29 18.80
N GLU A 215 -8.31 -8.37 19.54
CA GLU A 215 -6.98 -8.80 19.91
C GLU A 215 -6.72 -10.26 19.53
N HIS A 216 -5.49 -10.57 19.13
CA HIS A 216 -4.97 -11.91 18.99
C HIS A 216 -3.82 -12.09 19.98
N ARG A 217 -4.02 -12.88 21.02
CA ARG A 217 -3.01 -13.17 22.04
C ARG A 217 -2.06 -14.25 21.54
N LEU A 218 -0.78 -13.96 21.58
CA LEU A 218 0.28 -14.89 21.19
C LEU A 218 0.63 -15.81 22.36
N GLN A 219 0.82 -17.08 22.06
CA GLN A 219 1.25 -18.05 23.08
C GLN A 219 2.75 -17.91 23.30
N LYS A 220 3.15 -17.95 24.58
CA LYS A 220 4.57 -17.98 24.98
C LYS A 220 5.13 -19.39 24.79
#